data_2f9ddbe383349596d827b627cc2781cc
#
_entry.id   2f9ddbe383349596d827b627cc2781cc
#
_cell.length_a   1.000
_cell.length_b   1.000
_cell.length_c   1.000
_cell.angle_alpha   90.00
_cell.angle_beta   90.00
_cell.angle_gamma   90.00
#
_symmetry.space_group_name_H-M   'P 1'
#
loop_
_entity.id
_entity.type
_entity.pdbx_description
1 polymer ?
#
loop_
_entity_poly.entity_id
_entity_poly.type
_entity_poly.pdbx_seq_one_letter_code
_entity_poly.pdbx_strand_id
1 'polypeptide(L)'
;MNHRGNIRPFHGQLDFAPFVGVLFLMLPLLLFNTSMVFKPGIEVNVDLPVSSQRSGVGDPSLAVAVDADGILYFRGQTLRDQVFSLPVSEAEENLPLSELLVNRAPDLDINIVQRSIEQGRVRVDGRLARLDDQLKGGQQVELELPSTELLRPQVIQAIKGGGKTPKEVSLLIQADKAVRHEAIIRLCTLAGQIGVGQVLLASRPPDFSRPFEPEPSAVP
;
A
#
# COMPACT_ATOMS: atom_id res chain seq x y z
N MET A 1 -25.90 86.68 11.74
CA MET A 1 -25.44 85.58 12.66
C MET A 1 -24.86 84.45 11.84
N ASN A 2 -23.54 84.40 11.73
CA ASN A 2 -22.81 83.35 10.97
C ASN A 2 -22.43 82.26 11.92
N HIS A 3 -23.10 81.10 11.84
CA HIS A 3 -22.68 79.89 12.49
C HIS A 3 -21.63 79.20 11.63
N ARG A 4 -20.37 79.45 11.94
CA ARG A 4 -19.23 78.58 11.42
C ARG A 4 -19.22 77.28 12.21
N GLY A 5 -19.77 76.24 11.63
CA GLY A 5 -19.64 74.87 12.13
C GLY A 5 -18.15 74.45 12.11
N ASN A 6 -17.61 74.22 13.28
CA ASN A 6 -16.23 73.76 13.45
C ASN A 6 -16.19 72.25 13.11
N ILE A 7 -15.91 71.93 11.84
CA ILE A 7 -15.70 70.55 11.39
C ILE A 7 -14.32 70.13 11.91
N ARG A 8 -14.33 69.33 12.95
CA ARG A 8 -13.10 68.68 13.43
C ARG A 8 -12.70 67.59 12.41
N PRO A 9 -11.51 67.63 11.82
CA PRO A 9 -11.06 66.54 10.97
C PRO A 9 -10.92 65.28 11.82
N PHE A 10 -11.65 64.25 11.45
CA PHE A 10 -11.54 62.92 12.06
C PHE A 10 -10.22 62.31 11.62
N HIS A 11 -9.20 62.36 12.48
CA HIS A 11 -7.95 61.64 12.31
C HIS A 11 -8.21 60.20 12.75
N GLY A 12 -8.86 59.43 11.90
CA GLY A 12 -8.98 57.99 12.08
C GLY A 12 -7.63 57.35 11.95
N GLN A 13 -6.97 57.09 13.07
CA GLN A 13 -5.87 56.15 13.07
C GLN A 13 -6.46 54.79 12.76
N LEU A 14 -6.09 54.22 11.61
CA LEU A 14 -6.41 52.81 11.27
C LEU A 14 -5.68 51.94 12.30
N ASP A 15 -6.46 51.39 13.23
CA ASP A 15 -5.95 50.43 14.19
C ASP A 15 -5.83 49.05 13.47
N PHE A 16 -4.59 48.64 13.20
CA PHE A 16 -4.29 47.37 12.56
C PHE A 16 -4.28 46.21 13.55
N ALA A 17 -4.39 46.44 14.84
CA ALA A 17 -4.33 45.40 15.87
C ALA A 17 -5.38 44.28 15.63
N PRO A 18 -6.65 44.56 15.33
CA PRO A 18 -7.62 43.50 15.07
C PRO A 18 -7.29 42.67 13.82
N PHE A 19 -6.68 43.27 12.78
CA PHE A 19 -6.28 42.56 11.57
C PHE A 19 -5.10 41.61 11.84
N VAL A 20 -4.15 42.01 12.66
CA VAL A 20 -3.03 41.14 13.09
C VAL A 20 -3.56 39.96 13.88
N GLY A 21 -4.53 40.14 14.77
CA GLY A 21 -5.18 39.05 15.49
C GLY A 21 -5.86 38.04 14.59
N VAL A 22 -6.62 38.51 13.58
CA VAL A 22 -7.27 37.64 12.59
C VAL A 22 -6.22 36.89 11.75
N LEU A 23 -5.15 37.56 11.35
CA LEU A 23 -4.06 36.95 10.59
C LEU A 23 -3.35 35.84 11.39
N PHE A 24 -3.13 36.08 12.69
CA PHE A 24 -2.55 35.07 13.61
C PHE A 24 -3.48 33.87 13.82
N LEU A 25 -4.79 34.07 13.82
CA LEU A 25 -5.78 32.97 13.89
C LEU A 25 -5.89 32.20 12.57
N MET A 26 -5.72 32.88 11.43
CA MET A 26 -5.73 32.23 10.13
C MET A 26 -4.50 31.36 9.88
N LEU A 27 -3.34 31.70 10.46
CA LEU A 27 -2.11 30.94 10.27
C LEU A 27 -2.22 29.47 10.73
N PRO A 28 -2.65 29.15 11.96
CA PRO A 28 -2.88 27.76 12.37
C PRO A 28 -4.00 27.10 11.56
N LEU A 29 -5.06 27.83 11.19
CA LEU A 29 -6.15 27.29 10.39
C LEU A 29 -5.67 26.90 8.97
N LEU A 30 -4.78 27.69 8.36
CA LEU A 30 -4.12 27.34 7.11
C LEU A 30 -3.17 26.15 7.27
N LEU A 31 -2.43 26.08 8.40
CA LEU A 31 -1.57 24.93 8.71
C LEU A 31 -2.39 23.65 8.92
N PHE A 32 -3.56 23.72 9.53
CA PHE A 32 -4.47 22.57 9.63
C PHE A 32 -5.14 22.19 8.30
N ASN A 33 -5.38 23.16 7.42
CA ASN A 33 -5.98 22.92 6.09
C ASN A 33 -4.93 22.46 5.06
N THR A 34 -3.67 22.85 5.20
CA THR A 34 -2.58 22.19 4.50
C THR A 34 -2.44 20.83 5.18
N SER A 35 -3.10 19.83 4.62
CA SER A 35 -2.96 18.43 5.04
C SER A 35 -1.55 17.91 4.72
N MET A 36 -0.56 18.49 5.39
CA MET A 36 0.63 17.77 5.78
C MET A 36 0.19 16.78 6.88
N VAL A 37 -0.68 15.85 6.47
CA VAL A 37 -0.86 14.64 7.23
C VAL A 37 0.47 13.92 7.12
N PHE A 38 1.34 14.17 8.09
CA PHE A 38 2.38 13.23 8.43
C PHE A 38 1.64 11.95 8.81
N LYS A 39 1.35 11.14 7.81
CA LYS A 39 0.98 9.76 8.08
C LYS A 39 2.24 9.17 8.69
N PRO A 40 2.22 8.78 9.97
CA PRO A 40 3.34 8.06 10.52
C PRO A 40 3.52 6.81 9.67
N GLY A 41 4.52 6.83 8.78
CA GLY A 41 4.92 5.66 8.03
C GLY A 41 5.52 4.67 9.03
N ILE A 42 5.28 3.37 8.81
CA ILE A 42 6.04 2.34 9.51
C ILE A 42 7.49 2.52 9.04
N GLU A 43 8.39 2.73 9.98
CA GLU A 43 9.81 2.81 9.69
C GLU A 43 10.28 1.40 9.33
N VAL A 44 10.53 1.16 8.06
CA VAL A 44 11.02 -0.13 7.55
C VAL A 44 12.48 0.04 7.24
N ASN A 45 13.33 -0.70 7.95
CA ASN A 45 14.75 -0.73 7.66
C ASN A 45 14.99 -1.71 6.50
N VAL A 46 15.13 -1.17 5.29
CA VAL A 46 15.37 -1.94 4.06
C VAL A 46 16.78 -1.63 3.57
N ASP A 47 17.64 -2.64 3.48
CA ASP A 47 18.96 -2.50 2.88
C ASP A 47 18.85 -2.71 1.35
N LEU A 48 18.81 -1.60 0.62
CA LEU A 48 18.58 -1.62 -0.82
C LEU A 48 19.78 -2.17 -1.61
N PRO A 49 19.54 -2.92 -2.69
CA PRO A 49 20.59 -3.38 -3.58
C PRO A 49 21.32 -2.20 -4.21
N VAL A 50 22.61 -2.34 -4.45
CA VAL A 50 23.45 -1.31 -5.07
C VAL A 50 23.31 -1.35 -6.59
N SER A 51 23.07 -0.19 -7.24
CA SER A 51 23.04 -0.08 -8.69
C SER A 51 23.75 1.19 -9.15
N SER A 52 24.51 1.07 -10.21
CA SER A 52 25.16 2.20 -10.89
C SER A 52 24.22 2.94 -11.84
N GLN A 53 23.08 2.36 -12.20
CA GLN A 53 22.11 3.00 -13.09
C GLN A 53 21.21 3.96 -12.30
N ARG A 54 21.28 5.23 -12.67
CA ARG A 54 20.36 6.27 -12.19
C ARG A 54 19.35 6.54 -13.29
N SER A 55 18.15 6.04 -13.16
CA SER A 55 17.03 6.52 -13.94
C SER A 55 16.46 7.74 -13.22
N GLY A 56 16.56 8.92 -13.83
CA GLY A 56 15.91 10.13 -13.32
C GLY A 56 14.40 10.00 -13.49
N VAL A 57 13.77 9.33 -12.54
CA VAL A 57 12.33 9.11 -12.54
C VAL A 57 11.72 10.15 -11.64
N GLY A 58 10.61 10.78 -12.10
CA GLY A 58 9.81 11.66 -11.28
C GLY A 58 9.25 10.93 -10.03
N ASP A 59 8.71 11.69 -9.09
CA ASP A 59 8.18 11.15 -7.85
C ASP A 59 7.23 9.97 -8.08
N PRO A 60 7.48 8.80 -7.48
CA PRO A 60 6.62 7.65 -7.65
C PRO A 60 5.24 7.93 -7.04
N SER A 61 4.18 7.49 -7.74
CA SER A 61 2.82 7.68 -7.25
C SER A 61 2.49 6.79 -6.05
N LEU A 62 3.04 5.59 -6.03
CA LEU A 62 2.86 4.59 -4.97
C LEU A 62 4.21 3.94 -4.65
N ALA A 63 4.38 3.52 -3.40
CA ALA A 63 5.57 2.79 -2.98
C ALA A 63 5.17 1.54 -2.16
N VAL A 64 5.85 0.43 -2.42
CA VAL A 64 5.76 -0.81 -1.66
C VAL A 64 7.16 -1.16 -1.18
N ALA A 65 7.31 -1.45 0.10
CA ALA A 65 8.56 -1.95 0.64
C ALA A 65 8.46 -3.45 0.95
N VAL A 66 9.55 -4.16 0.76
CA VAL A 66 9.68 -5.59 1.08
C VAL A 66 10.92 -5.76 1.92
N ASP A 67 10.77 -6.31 3.11
CA ASP A 67 11.91 -6.61 3.98
C ASP A 67 12.58 -7.95 3.62
N ALA A 68 13.67 -8.25 4.33
CA ALA A 68 14.43 -9.50 4.13
C ALA A 68 13.60 -10.78 4.35
N ASP A 69 12.56 -10.72 5.19
CA ASP A 69 11.66 -11.83 5.50
C ASP A 69 10.52 -11.97 4.48
N GLY A 70 10.46 -11.09 3.48
CA GLY A 70 9.43 -11.07 2.46
C GLY A 70 8.10 -10.42 2.90
N ILE A 71 8.10 -9.71 4.01
CA ILE A 71 6.95 -8.98 4.51
C ILE A 71 6.75 -7.72 3.66
N LEU A 72 5.53 -7.50 3.18
CA LEU A 72 5.19 -6.32 2.40
C LEU A 72 4.68 -5.19 3.28
N TYR A 73 5.13 -3.98 2.99
CA TYR A 73 4.68 -2.76 3.65
C TYR A 73 4.08 -1.81 2.62
N PHE A 74 2.82 -1.45 2.82
CA PHE A 74 2.11 -0.54 1.93
C PHE A 74 1.24 0.42 2.72
N ARG A 75 1.44 1.72 2.54
CA ARG A 75 0.65 2.80 3.19
C ARG A 75 0.50 2.64 4.71
N GLY A 76 1.55 2.19 5.39
CA GLY A 76 1.53 1.99 6.85
C GLY A 76 0.87 0.69 7.30
N GLN A 77 0.53 -0.21 6.40
CA GLN A 77 0.04 -1.55 6.70
C GLN A 77 1.11 -2.59 6.41
N THR A 78 1.16 -3.59 7.26
CA THR A 78 2.05 -4.76 7.12
C THR A 78 1.22 -5.92 6.57
N LEU A 79 1.66 -6.47 5.44
CA LEU A 79 1.00 -7.59 4.76
C LEU A 79 1.92 -8.79 4.80
N ARG A 80 1.44 -9.89 5.36
CA ARG A 80 2.14 -11.17 5.44
C ARG A 80 1.31 -12.23 4.73
N ASP A 81 1.99 -13.29 4.29
CA ASP A 81 1.29 -14.47 3.82
C ASP A 81 0.46 -15.06 4.97
N GLN A 82 -0.78 -15.38 4.69
CA GLN A 82 -1.74 -15.89 5.67
C GLN A 82 -2.24 -17.26 5.23
N VAL A 83 -2.38 -18.17 6.17
CA VAL A 83 -3.01 -19.47 5.97
C VAL A 83 -4.22 -19.53 6.89
N PHE A 84 -5.38 -19.65 6.29
CA PHE A 84 -6.64 -19.83 7.01
C PHE A 84 -6.99 -21.31 7.00
N SER A 85 -7.26 -21.85 8.17
CA SER A 85 -7.73 -23.21 8.35
C SER A 85 -9.15 -23.16 8.93
N LEU A 86 -10.13 -23.55 8.14
CA LEU A 86 -11.54 -23.43 8.42
C LEU A 86 -12.18 -24.82 8.51
N PRO A 87 -12.60 -25.27 9.70
CA PRO A 87 -13.38 -26.48 9.81
C PRO A 87 -14.80 -26.26 9.29
N VAL A 88 -15.28 -27.18 8.46
CA VAL A 88 -16.65 -27.18 7.95
C VAL A 88 -17.59 -27.70 9.02
N SER A 89 -18.58 -26.92 9.39
CA SER A 89 -19.62 -27.31 10.34
C SER A 89 -20.66 -28.23 9.67
N GLU A 90 -21.36 -29.07 10.45
CA GLU A 90 -22.48 -29.86 9.95
C GLU A 90 -23.61 -28.99 9.34
N ALA A 91 -23.78 -27.76 9.84
CA ALA A 91 -24.76 -26.82 9.31
C ALA A 91 -24.36 -26.24 7.93
N GLU A 92 -23.12 -26.39 7.55
CA GLU A 92 -22.52 -25.90 6.29
C GLU A 92 -22.34 -27.05 5.28
N GLU A 93 -22.88 -28.24 5.58
CA GLU A 93 -22.84 -29.37 4.67
C GLU A 93 -23.61 -29.07 3.39
N ASN A 94 -23.03 -29.45 2.25
CA ASN A 94 -23.52 -29.18 0.90
C ASN A 94 -23.47 -27.71 0.45
N LEU A 95 -22.88 -26.80 1.22
CA LEU A 95 -22.59 -25.46 0.74
C LEU A 95 -21.45 -25.51 -0.30
N PRO A 96 -21.51 -24.71 -1.37
CA PRO A 96 -20.41 -24.57 -2.29
C PRO A 96 -19.22 -23.89 -1.56
N LEU A 97 -18.01 -24.35 -1.88
CA LEU A 97 -16.77 -23.87 -1.26
C LEU A 97 -16.63 -22.35 -1.31
N SER A 98 -17.01 -21.73 -2.43
CA SER A 98 -16.96 -20.27 -2.60
C SER A 98 -17.84 -19.52 -1.61
N GLU A 99 -19.02 -20.05 -1.31
CA GLU A 99 -19.96 -19.43 -0.38
C GLU A 99 -19.48 -19.57 1.08
N LEU A 100 -18.94 -20.74 1.43
CA LEU A 100 -18.34 -20.93 2.76
C LEU A 100 -17.20 -19.96 3.00
N LEU A 101 -16.30 -19.79 2.03
CA LEU A 101 -15.14 -18.89 2.17
C LEU A 101 -15.55 -17.43 2.31
N VAL A 102 -16.55 -16.97 1.55
CA VAL A 102 -17.09 -15.61 1.66
C VAL A 102 -17.77 -15.38 3.02
N ASN A 103 -18.53 -16.36 3.51
CA ASN A 103 -19.24 -16.23 4.78
C ASN A 103 -18.31 -16.24 6.00
N ARG A 104 -17.24 -17.03 5.94
CA ARG A 104 -16.29 -17.19 7.07
C ARG A 104 -15.15 -16.18 7.05
N ALA A 105 -14.86 -15.57 5.90
CA ALA A 105 -13.84 -14.56 5.74
C ALA A 105 -14.43 -13.30 5.06
N PRO A 106 -15.27 -12.53 5.78
CA PRO A 106 -16.00 -11.39 5.21
C PRO A 106 -15.09 -10.27 4.69
N ASP A 107 -13.82 -10.25 5.13
CA ASP A 107 -12.80 -9.31 4.63
C ASP A 107 -12.24 -9.70 3.27
N LEU A 108 -12.56 -10.90 2.76
CA LEU A 108 -12.10 -11.37 1.46
C LEU A 108 -13.14 -11.09 0.37
N ASP A 109 -12.71 -10.36 -0.64
CA ASP A 109 -13.50 -10.19 -1.87
C ASP A 109 -13.66 -11.54 -2.57
N ILE A 110 -14.87 -11.83 -3.06
CA ILE A 110 -15.18 -13.03 -3.85
C ILE A 110 -14.20 -13.26 -5.01
N ASN A 111 -13.70 -12.18 -5.60
CA ASN A 111 -12.70 -12.25 -6.67
C ASN A 111 -11.33 -12.78 -6.19
N ILE A 112 -10.99 -12.55 -4.92
CA ILE A 112 -9.77 -13.10 -4.31
C ILE A 112 -9.97 -14.59 -4.08
N VAL A 113 -11.13 -15.00 -3.58
CA VAL A 113 -11.49 -16.40 -3.35
C VAL A 113 -11.46 -17.21 -4.66
N GLN A 114 -12.11 -16.71 -5.70
CA GLN A 114 -12.12 -17.38 -7.01
C GLN A 114 -10.70 -17.57 -7.56
N ARG A 115 -9.89 -16.50 -7.57
CA ARG A 115 -8.48 -16.58 -8.00
C ARG A 115 -7.67 -17.55 -7.16
N SER A 116 -7.88 -17.58 -5.86
CA SER A 116 -7.16 -18.49 -4.98
C SER A 116 -7.49 -19.95 -5.28
N ILE A 117 -8.74 -20.25 -5.62
CA ILE A 117 -9.17 -21.59 -6.06
C ILE A 117 -8.54 -21.92 -7.43
N GLU A 118 -8.63 -21.03 -8.42
CA GLU A 118 -8.05 -21.21 -9.75
C GLU A 118 -6.52 -21.41 -9.72
N GLN A 119 -5.85 -20.77 -8.76
CA GLN A 119 -4.41 -20.89 -8.57
C GLN A 119 -4.00 -22.09 -7.70
N GLY A 120 -4.96 -22.92 -7.28
CA GLY A 120 -4.72 -24.11 -6.47
C GLY A 120 -4.23 -23.81 -5.04
N ARG A 121 -4.61 -22.66 -4.49
CA ARG A 121 -4.25 -22.22 -3.13
C ARG A 121 -5.29 -22.60 -2.08
N VAL A 122 -6.35 -23.26 -2.51
CA VAL A 122 -7.40 -23.78 -1.61
C VAL A 122 -7.33 -25.29 -1.61
N ARG A 123 -7.30 -25.86 -0.43
CA ARG A 123 -7.30 -27.31 -0.25
C ARG A 123 -8.44 -27.72 0.67
N VAL A 124 -9.05 -28.84 0.36
CA VAL A 124 -10.03 -29.51 1.21
C VAL A 124 -9.46 -30.87 1.60
N ASP A 125 -9.23 -31.09 2.90
CA ASP A 125 -8.57 -32.30 3.43
C ASP A 125 -7.26 -32.62 2.71
N GLY A 126 -6.46 -31.59 2.37
CA GLY A 126 -5.20 -31.70 1.67
C GLY A 126 -5.29 -31.89 0.15
N ARG A 127 -6.51 -32.00 -0.43
CA ARG A 127 -6.74 -32.08 -1.89
C ARG A 127 -7.00 -30.69 -2.45
N LEU A 128 -6.51 -30.45 -3.66
CA LEU A 128 -6.83 -29.21 -4.38
C LEU A 128 -8.35 -29.10 -4.57
N ALA A 129 -8.89 -28.00 -4.14
CA ALA A 129 -10.30 -27.71 -4.22
C ALA A 129 -10.70 -27.15 -5.60
N ARG A 130 -11.94 -27.41 -5.99
CA ARG A 130 -12.59 -26.81 -7.17
C ARG A 130 -13.71 -25.89 -6.72
N LEU A 131 -14.08 -24.96 -7.60
CA LEU A 131 -15.09 -23.95 -7.30
C LEU A 131 -16.47 -24.58 -6.96
N ASP A 132 -16.78 -25.71 -7.59
CA ASP A 132 -18.04 -26.42 -7.47
C ASP A 132 -18.01 -27.56 -6.45
N ASP A 133 -16.91 -27.71 -5.69
CA ASP A 133 -16.80 -28.75 -4.68
C ASP A 133 -17.84 -28.53 -3.60
N GLN A 134 -18.66 -29.56 -3.37
CA GLN A 134 -19.61 -29.60 -2.25
C GLN A 134 -18.90 -30.09 -1.01
N LEU A 135 -19.00 -29.30 0.05
CA LEU A 135 -18.35 -29.59 1.31
C LEU A 135 -19.18 -30.56 2.16
N LYS A 136 -18.50 -31.41 2.89
CA LYS A 136 -19.11 -32.30 3.89
C LYS A 136 -18.77 -31.84 5.30
N GLY A 137 -19.68 -32.03 6.24
CA GLY A 137 -19.44 -31.74 7.65
C GLY A 137 -18.17 -32.47 8.14
N GLY A 138 -17.36 -31.77 8.94
CA GLY A 138 -16.11 -32.26 9.49
C GLY A 138 -14.88 -32.16 8.59
N GLN A 139 -15.01 -31.72 7.34
CA GLN A 139 -13.86 -31.45 6.47
C GLN A 139 -13.09 -30.20 6.89
N GLN A 140 -11.82 -30.13 6.51
CA GLN A 140 -10.98 -28.99 6.78
C GLN A 140 -10.61 -28.28 5.46
N VAL A 141 -10.94 -27.00 5.41
CA VAL A 141 -10.60 -26.14 4.27
C VAL A 141 -9.40 -25.28 4.64
N GLU A 142 -8.33 -25.38 3.87
CA GLU A 142 -7.13 -24.57 3.99
C GLU A 142 -7.08 -23.58 2.83
N LEU A 143 -6.95 -22.29 3.15
CA LEU A 143 -6.79 -21.21 2.18
C LEU A 143 -5.48 -20.50 2.41
N GLU A 144 -4.58 -20.58 1.43
CA GLU A 144 -3.33 -19.82 1.41
C GLU A 144 -3.54 -18.48 0.71
N LEU A 145 -3.36 -17.38 1.44
CA LEU A 145 -3.42 -16.02 0.91
C LEU A 145 -2.04 -15.37 0.96
N PRO A 146 -1.35 -15.28 -0.18
CA PRO A 146 -0.11 -14.53 -0.24
C PRO A 146 -0.35 -13.04 -0.01
N SER A 147 0.62 -12.40 0.59
CA SER A 147 0.64 -10.96 0.85
C SER A 147 0.40 -10.11 -0.42
N THR A 148 0.81 -10.61 -1.59
CA THR A 148 0.56 -9.97 -2.88
C THR A 148 -0.93 -9.92 -3.26
N GLU A 149 -1.72 -10.93 -2.90
CA GLU A 149 -3.17 -10.88 -3.12
C GLU A 149 -3.87 -9.92 -2.17
N LEU A 150 -3.38 -9.80 -0.94
CA LEU A 150 -3.86 -8.79 0.03
C LEU A 150 -3.48 -7.37 -0.41
N LEU A 151 -2.33 -7.20 -1.08
CA LEU A 151 -1.87 -5.93 -1.61
C LEU A 151 -2.73 -5.44 -2.78
N ARG A 152 -3.23 -6.34 -3.64
CA ARG A 152 -3.97 -6.02 -4.86
C ARG A 152 -5.13 -5.03 -4.65
N PRO A 153 -6.12 -5.29 -3.77
CA PRO A 153 -7.24 -4.37 -3.57
C PRO A 153 -6.78 -3.02 -3.03
N GLN A 154 -5.75 -2.99 -2.20
CA GLN A 154 -5.22 -1.76 -1.63
C GLN A 154 -4.56 -0.87 -2.68
N VAL A 155 -3.79 -1.46 -3.62
CA VAL A 155 -3.20 -0.72 -4.75
C VAL A 155 -4.31 -0.18 -5.66
N ILE A 156 -5.31 -0.99 -6.00
CA ILE A 156 -6.45 -0.56 -6.81
C ILE A 156 -7.20 0.60 -6.15
N GLN A 157 -7.46 0.50 -4.85
CA GLN A 157 -8.12 1.56 -4.08
C GLN A 157 -7.28 2.84 -4.03
N ALA A 158 -5.95 2.70 -3.88
CA ALA A 158 -5.02 3.82 -3.87
C ALA A 158 -5.00 4.57 -5.22
N ILE A 159 -5.05 3.83 -6.33
CA ILE A 159 -5.12 4.40 -7.68
C ILE A 159 -6.44 5.16 -7.87
N LYS A 160 -7.57 4.53 -7.51
CA LYS A 160 -8.90 5.17 -7.61
C LYS A 160 -9.00 6.43 -6.75
N GLY A 161 -8.49 6.37 -5.52
CA GLY A 161 -8.49 7.52 -4.60
C GLY A 161 -7.59 8.67 -5.04
N GLY A 162 -6.58 8.41 -5.87
CA GLY A 162 -5.70 9.40 -6.45
C GLY A 162 -6.26 10.09 -7.71
N GLY A 163 -7.41 9.67 -8.23
CA GLY A 163 -8.03 10.22 -9.44
C GLY A 163 -7.22 10.01 -10.72
N LYS A 164 -6.24 9.11 -10.69
CA LYS A 164 -5.37 8.77 -11.82
C LYS A 164 -5.83 7.48 -12.50
N THR A 165 -5.54 7.37 -13.78
CA THR A 165 -5.70 6.08 -14.46
C THR A 165 -4.52 5.15 -14.09
N PRO A 166 -4.70 3.82 -14.08
CA PRO A 166 -3.60 2.89 -13.75
C PRO A 166 -2.34 3.11 -14.57
N LYS A 167 -2.48 3.51 -15.85
CA LYS A 167 -1.36 3.77 -16.77
C LYS A 167 -0.53 5.01 -16.41
N GLU A 168 -1.10 5.95 -15.67
CA GLU A 168 -0.41 7.18 -15.21
C GLU A 168 0.28 6.99 -13.87
N VAL A 169 0.10 5.83 -13.25
CA VAL A 169 0.67 5.52 -11.94
C VAL A 169 2.00 4.82 -12.10
N SER A 170 2.97 5.27 -11.32
CA SER A 170 4.26 4.61 -11.12
C SER A 170 4.29 3.95 -9.75
N LEU A 171 4.69 2.68 -9.71
CA LEU A 171 4.87 1.90 -8.50
C LEU A 171 6.35 1.72 -8.20
N LEU A 172 6.81 2.26 -7.09
CA LEU A 172 8.17 2.04 -6.59
C LEU A 172 8.19 0.81 -5.70
N ILE A 173 9.04 -0.16 -6.04
CA ILE A 173 9.32 -1.33 -5.20
C ILE A 173 10.65 -1.09 -4.51
N GLN A 174 10.62 -1.04 -3.19
CA GLN A 174 11.80 -0.96 -2.32
C GLN A 174 12.01 -2.35 -1.71
N ALA A 175 12.89 -3.14 -2.30
CA ALA A 175 13.16 -4.49 -1.83
C ALA A 175 14.52 -4.55 -1.12
N ASP A 176 14.57 -5.24 0.03
CA ASP A 176 15.84 -5.57 0.67
C ASP A 176 16.70 -6.43 -0.24
N LYS A 177 18.01 -6.31 -0.14
CA LYS A 177 18.97 -7.09 -0.93
C LYS A 177 18.86 -8.61 -0.73
N ALA A 178 18.36 -9.04 0.43
CA ALA A 178 18.17 -10.44 0.78
C ALA A 178 16.84 -11.01 0.27
N VAL A 179 15.95 -10.17 -0.27
CA VAL A 179 14.66 -10.60 -0.80
C VAL A 179 14.84 -11.53 -1.99
N ARG A 180 14.13 -12.64 -1.98
CA ARG A 180 14.14 -13.58 -3.11
C ARG A 180 13.63 -12.89 -4.37
N HIS A 181 14.37 -13.09 -5.45
CA HIS A 181 14.00 -12.52 -6.77
C HIS A 181 12.57 -12.86 -7.19
N GLU A 182 12.07 -14.02 -6.80
CA GLU A 182 10.71 -14.46 -7.04
C GLU A 182 9.66 -13.52 -6.45
N ALA A 183 9.87 -12.96 -5.25
CA ALA A 183 8.95 -12.01 -4.62
C ALA A 183 8.86 -10.71 -5.43
N ILE A 184 9.99 -10.24 -5.95
CA ILE A 184 10.05 -9.06 -6.83
C ILE A 184 9.28 -9.32 -8.12
N ILE A 185 9.47 -10.48 -8.74
CA ILE A 185 8.76 -10.88 -9.96
C ILE A 185 7.25 -10.93 -9.71
N ARG A 186 6.81 -11.49 -8.57
CA ARG A 186 5.39 -11.53 -8.20
C ARG A 186 4.80 -10.13 -8.09
N LEU A 187 5.51 -9.18 -7.49
CA LEU A 187 5.08 -7.78 -7.39
C LEU A 187 5.02 -7.09 -8.76
N CYS A 188 6.01 -7.30 -9.61
CA CYS A 188 6.00 -6.78 -10.97
C CYS A 188 4.83 -7.36 -11.77
N THR A 189 4.56 -8.66 -11.64
CA THR A 189 3.43 -9.34 -12.29
C THR A 189 2.10 -8.76 -11.79
N LEU A 190 1.96 -8.58 -10.47
CA LEU A 190 0.79 -7.95 -9.87
C LEU A 190 0.55 -6.55 -10.43
N ALA A 191 1.60 -5.71 -10.49
CA ALA A 191 1.54 -4.37 -11.05
C ALA A 191 1.09 -4.38 -12.52
N GLY A 192 1.65 -5.30 -13.32
CA GLY A 192 1.23 -5.51 -14.71
C GLY A 192 -0.22 -5.92 -14.86
N GLN A 193 -0.71 -6.83 -14.01
CA GLN A 193 -2.11 -7.26 -14.00
C GLN A 193 -3.09 -6.14 -13.60
N ILE A 194 -2.67 -5.23 -12.73
CA ILE A 194 -3.46 -4.04 -12.35
C ILE A 194 -3.43 -2.99 -13.46
N GLY A 195 -2.45 -3.06 -14.36
CA GLY A 195 -2.26 -2.12 -15.46
C GLY A 195 -1.47 -0.87 -15.06
N VAL A 196 -0.63 -0.96 -14.01
CA VAL A 196 0.29 0.12 -13.60
C VAL A 196 1.23 0.45 -14.76
N GLY A 197 1.35 1.75 -15.08
CA GLY A 197 2.09 2.20 -16.25
C GLY A 197 3.60 2.01 -16.15
N GLN A 198 4.16 2.14 -14.95
CA GLN A 198 5.59 2.01 -14.72
C GLN A 198 5.88 1.36 -13.37
N VAL A 199 6.79 0.39 -13.37
CA VAL A 199 7.33 -0.22 -12.14
C VAL A 199 8.78 0.20 -12.01
N LEU A 200 9.12 0.74 -10.85
CA LEU A 200 10.45 1.23 -10.51
C LEU A 200 11.02 0.37 -9.39
N LEU A 201 12.25 -0.04 -9.53
CA LEU A 201 12.97 -0.74 -8.46
C LEU A 201 13.93 0.25 -7.78
N ALA A 202 13.77 0.42 -6.48
CA ALA A 202 14.69 1.25 -5.71
C ALA A 202 16.04 0.54 -5.57
N SER A 203 17.10 1.31 -5.80
CA SER A 203 18.48 0.86 -5.59
C SER A 203 19.28 1.98 -4.93
N ARG A 204 20.28 1.61 -4.14
CA ARG A 204 21.24 2.56 -3.58
C ARG A 204 22.38 2.79 -4.57
N PRO A 205 22.88 4.03 -4.73
CA PRO A 205 24.08 4.26 -5.51
C PRO A 205 25.28 3.54 -4.88
N PRO A 206 26.24 3.07 -5.69
CA PRO A 206 27.46 2.48 -5.18
C PRO A 206 28.21 3.48 -4.29
N ASP A 207 28.64 3.02 -3.13
CA ASP A 207 29.49 3.81 -2.22
C ASP A 207 30.94 3.68 -2.67
N PHE A 208 31.40 4.66 -3.43
CA PHE A 208 32.77 4.70 -3.94
C PHE A 208 33.83 4.99 -2.85
N SER A 209 33.39 5.34 -1.64
CA SER A 209 34.29 5.61 -0.50
C SER A 209 34.76 4.32 0.18
N ARG A 210 34.09 3.18 -0.06
CA ARG A 210 34.53 1.87 0.44
C ARG A 210 35.33 1.14 -0.63
N PRO A 211 36.50 0.52 -0.28
CA PRO A 211 37.19 -0.39 -1.16
C PRO A 211 36.22 -1.49 -1.62
N PHE A 212 36.27 -1.85 -2.88
CA PHE A 212 35.49 -2.96 -3.45
C PHE A 212 35.87 -4.24 -2.70
N GLU A 213 35.00 -4.68 -1.81
CA GLU A 213 35.10 -5.98 -1.17
C GLU A 213 34.43 -6.98 -2.11
N PRO A 214 35.20 -7.85 -2.80
CA PRO A 214 34.59 -8.81 -3.71
C PRO A 214 33.69 -9.72 -2.87
N GLU A 215 32.43 -9.88 -3.29
CA GLU A 215 31.54 -10.87 -2.69
C GLU A 215 32.27 -12.21 -2.61
N PRO A 216 32.24 -12.91 -1.47
CA PRO A 216 32.78 -14.24 -1.36
C PRO A 216 32.10 -15.09 -2.43
N SER A 217 32.85 -15.48 -3.45
CA SER A 217 32.40 -16.36 -4.51
C SER A 217 31.82 -17.60 -3.83
N ALA A 218 30.52 -17.82 -3.99
CA ALA A 218 29.87 -19.07 -3.63
C ALA A 218 30.60 -20.17 -4.42
N VAL A 219 31.46 -20.86 -3.73
CA VAL A 219 32.14 -22.05 -4.26
C VAL A 219 31.08 -23.15 -4.38
N PRO A 220 31.03 -23.86 -5.48
CA PRO A 220 30.03 -24.87 -5.84
C PRO A 220 29.92 -26.05 -4.88
#